data_09ae6337a80cbd0d535c8bdea48c1f56
#
_entry.id   09ae6337a80cbd0d535c8bdea48c1f56
#
_cell.length_a   1.000
_cell.length_b   1.000
_cell.length_c   1.000
_cell.angle_alpha   90.00
_cell.angle_beta   90.00
_cell.angle_gamma   90.00
#
_symmetry.space_group_name_H-M   'P 1'
#
loop_
_entity.id
_entity.type
_entity.pdbx_description
1 polymer ?
#
loop_
_entity_poly.entity_id
_entity_poly.type
_entity_poly.pdbx_seq_one_letter_code
_entity_poly.pdbx_strand_id
1 'polypeptide(L)'
;MQTSAIRHRVVDFLQRHPPFVEMEESDLLALVERGRVKFHESEEFVYWQKSTPGPHIFVIQQGTVSLIEENGSQEKLCDVRGEGDLLAIERFLGASQYRYSARTNSDVILYALPAQDFEPLLTKYPAAAKYLEAHASVSAGFRTTGHRELPSQIRVYDVAWAQTTVTCTPATTLQEAARRMSQAGAKAAPVLDTSHCVLGMLTSQTLVEAIAGGQLPSSPVSTAMQTPCCIAPHNTVSDAILAMARAGVEYAAMTSDGAATGKLEGIVSAANLAAVFGSSPFDSMPRIATADSTATLHHHHTSARAFLLDHATAVASVSWMAEWAGEFDRQVLRRLLALSGIETQGYCWCFTGAAGRGEKLTAGLPGLALIVADPSQRDAALQDYHEILRQFVECGYRRFDPPPDDPDFPCATLDEWIERFQGWVQNPILNMVYDARPFFDLAPVHGDCELWNQLAASVRGEIAADKSFIHILAHDCLNSFPPIAFLQDYVVDETGAQLETFQLERSALWPLVDVARVLGMAAGQPLGSSTAQRFALATRRLPQHERIFREASETLQVVLYQQMRSGLHTGSSGAELPPALLSRHDRQVLKSGFRSIVRLLDFMAGEQWREAL
;
A
#
# COMPACT_ATOMS: atom_id res chain seq x y z
N MET A 1 25.23 49.90 8.94
CA MET A 1 23.97 49.83 8.14
C MET A 1 23.84 48.57 7.26
N GLN A 2 24.90 48.03 6.65
CA GLN A 2 24.81 46.84 5.82
C GLN A 2 24.46 45.55 6.59
N THR A 3 24.85 45.40 7.85
CA THR A 3 24.63 44.20 8.66
C THR A 3 23.16 44.01 9.06
N SER A 4 22.39 45.06 9.25
CA SER A 4 20.97 44.99 9.60
C SER A 4 20.11 44.48 8.42
N ALA A 5 20.38 44.94 7.21
CA ALA A 5 19.64 44.53 6.02
C ALA A 5 19.82 43.03 5.68
N ILE A 6 21.00 42.48 5.98
CA ILE A 6 21.23 41.03 5.78
C ILE A 6 20.44 40.21 6.77
N ARG A 7 20.37 40.62 8.05
CA ARG A 7 19.60 39.91 9.09
C ARG A 7 18.12 39.84 8.76
N HIS A 8 17.49 40.94 8.32
CA HIS A 8 16.10 40.97 7.92
C HIS A 8 15.80 40.04 6.70
N ARG A 9 16.74 40.01 5.73
CA ARG A 9 16.61 39.05 4.61
C ARG A 9 16.65 37.58 5.05
N VAL A 10 17.46 37.26 6.05
CA VAL A 10 17.51 35.91 6.61
C VAL A 10 16.20 35.60 7.35
N VAL A 11 15.67 36.55 8.14
CA VAL A 11 14.39 36.42 8.82
C VAL A 11 13.24 36.25 7.81
N ASP A 12 13.18 37.10 6.77
CA ASP A 12 12.20 36.98 5.68
C ASP A 12 12.27 35.61 4.99
N PHE A 13 13.47 35.05 4.85
CA PHE A 13 13.64 33.72 4.31
C PHE A 13 13.10 32.66 5.27
N LEU A 14 13.48 32.72 6.56
CA LEU A 14 13.05 31.76 7.57
C LEU A 14 11.52 31.75 7.73
N GLN A 15 10.87 32.91 7.76
CA GLN A 15 9.43 33.04 7.89
C GLN A 15 8.62 32.39 6.75
N ARG A 16 9.25 32.11 5.62
CA ARG A 16 8.63 31.40 4.49
C ARG A 16 8.74 29.87 4.61
N HIS A 17 9.49 29.37 5.59
CA HIS A 17 9.78 27.94 5.71
C HIS A 17 9.48 27.42 7.11
N PRO A 18 8.76 26.28 7.24
CA PRO A 18 8.63 25.62 8.54
C PRO A 18 10.00 25.22 9.09
N PRO A 19 10.17 25.26 10.41
CA PRO A 19 9.19 25.52 11.48
C PRO A 19 9.06 27.00 11.86
N PHE A 20 9.65 27.92 11.12
CA PHE A 20 9.81 29.33 11.49
C PHE A 20 8.59 30.21 11.14
N VAL A 21 7.62 29.69 10.38
CA VAL A 21 6.48 30.45 9.81
C VAL A 21 5.67 31.19 10.86
N GLU A 22 5.43 30.56 12.01
CA GLU A 22 4.59 31.12 13.09
C GLU A 22 5.40 31.90 14.16
N MET A 23 6.73 31.99 14.00
CA MET A 23 7.59 32.66 14.96
C MET A 23 7.56 34.17 14.79
N GLU A 24 7.57 34.89 15.89
CA GLU A 24 7.64 36.35 15.88
C GLU A 24 8.97 36.83 15.29
N GLU A 25 8.92 37.94 14.54
CA GLU A 25 10.11 38.53 13.91
C GLU A 25 11.22 38.85 14.92
N SER A 26 10.84 39.30 16.13
CA SER A 26 11.77 39.61 17.22
C SER A 26 12.58 38.40 17.70
N ASP A 27 11.94 37.21 17.77
CA ASP A 27 12.61 35.97 18.16
C ASP A 27 13.53 35.46 17.06
N LEU A 28 13.11 35.57 15.82
CA LEU A 28 13.93 35.20 14.66
C LEU A 28 15.12 36.12 14.50
N LEU A 29 14.97 37.45 14.74
CA LEU A 29 16.07 38.39 14.72
C LEU A 29 17.12 38.05 15.80
N ALA A 30 16.69 37.70 17.02
CA ALA A 30 17.57 37.28 18.09
C ALA A 30 18.34 36.00 17.76
N LEU A 31 17.65 35.01 17.12
CA LEU A 31 18.24 33.76 16.67
C LEU A 31 19.27 34.00 15.56
N VAL A 32 18.94 34.82 14.56
CA VAL A 32 19.76 35.12 13.40
C VAL A 32 20.97 36.00 13.78
N GLU A 33 20.85 36.82 14.82
CA GLU A 33 21.97 37.70 15.29
C GLU A 33 23.23 36.92 15.64
N ARG A 34 23.08 35.73 16.20
CA ARG A 34 24.17 34.81 16.56
C ARG A 34 24.44 33.75 15.50
N GLY A 35 23.60 33.70 14.46
CA GLY A 35 23.75 32.80 13.33
C GLY A 35 24.92 33.18 12.41
N ARG A 36 25.30 32.23 11.58
CA ARG A 36 26.36 32.40 10.56
C ARG A 36 25.91 31.85 9.23
N VAL A 37 26.38 32.44 8.15
CA VAL A 37 26.23 31.86 6.81
C VAL A 37 27.46 30.99 6.54
N LYS A 38 27.22 29.75 6.08
CA LYS A 38 28.27 28.83 5.65
C LYS A 38 28.07 28.52 4.18
N PHE A 39 29.15 28.37 3.47
CA PHE A 39 29.21 27.91 2.10
C PHE A 39 29.94 26.57 2.06
N HIS A 40 29.39 25.61 1.29
CA HIS A 40 30.02 24.34 1.00
C HIS A 40 30.00 24.12 -0.52
N GLU A 41 31.11 23.65 -1.05
CA GLU A 41 31.20 23.23 -2.45
C GLU A 41 30.48 21.90 -2.66
N SER A 42 30.23 21.55 -3.92
CA SER A 42 29.66 20.25 -4.29
C SER A 42 30.51 19.09 -3.77
N GLU A 43 29.89 18.02 -3.33
CA GLU A 43 30.51 16.80 -2.78
C GLU A 43 31.23 16.99 -1.41
N GLU A 44 31.06 18.10 -0.72
CA GLU A 44 31.58 18.30 0.63
C GLU A 44 30.65 17.75 1.70
N PHE A 45 31.23 17.30 2.83
CA PHE A 45 30.47 16.87 3.99
C PHE A 45 30.20 18.00 4.95
N VAL A 46 28.93 18.24 5.27
CA VAL A 46 28.50 19.20 6.31
C VAL A 46 28.75 18.61 7.71
N TYR A 47 28.49 17.32 7.86
CA TYR A 47 28.82 16.52 9.04
C TYR A 47 28.82 15.00 8.68
N TRP A 48 29.45 14.22 9.56
CA TRP A 48 29.64 12.78 9.37
C TRP A 48 28.74 11.95 10.29
N GLN A 49 28.27 10.81 9.81
CA GLN A 49 27.57 9.79 10.59
C GLN A 49 28.39 9.39 11.83
N LYS A 50 27.69 9.12 12.95
CA LYS A 50 28.29 8.74 14.25
C LYS A 50 29.16 9.82 14.91
N SER A 51 29.36 10.99 14.32
CA SER A 51 29.98 12.10 15.01
C SER A 51 29.00 12.78 15.99
N THR A 52 29.52 13.44 17.02
CA THR A 52 28.70 14.14 18.02
C THR A 52 28.02 15.36 17.38
N PRO A 53 26.72 15.60 17.62
CA PRO A 53 26.01 16.77 17.13
C PRO A 53 26.68 18.07 17.55
N GLY A 54 26.97 18.93 16.55
CA GLY A 54 27.56 20.24 16.74
C GLY A 54 26.60 21.24 17.43
N PRO A 55 27.11 22.46 17.73
CA PRO A 55 26.34 23.49 18.43
C PRO A 55 25.31 24.21 17.53
N HIS A 56 25.21 23.88 16.26
CA HIS A 56 24.35 24.56 15.30
C HIS A 56 23.38 23.58 14.64
N ILE A 57 22.17 24.06 14.33
CA ILE A 57 21.30 23.52 13.31
C ILE A 57 21.56 24.27 12.00
N PHE A 58 21.30 23.66 10.88
CA PHE A 58 21.48 24.29 9.57
C PHE A 58 20.15 24.36 8.83
N VAL A 59 19.91 25.51 8.20
CA VAL A 59 18.81 25.71 7.25
C VAL A 59 19.43 25.89 5.87
N ILE A 60 19.01 25.10 4.91
CA ILE A 60 19.50 25.20 3.53
C ILE A 60 18.87 26.42 2.89
N GLN A 61 19.69 27.42 2.54
CA GLN A 61 19.24 28.60 1.82
C GLN A 61 19.24 28.35 0.31
N GLN A 62 20.25 27.64 -0.19
CA GLN A 62 20.39 27.32 -1.61
C GLN A 62 21.13 26.00 -1.76
N GLY A 63 20.79 25.22 -2.81
CA GLY A 63 21.43 23.95 -3.15
C GLY A 63 20.72 22.74 -2.55
N THR A 64 21.36 21.57 -2.63
CA THR A 64 20.82 20.30 -2.13
C THR A 64 21.86 19.49 -1.38
N VAL A 65 21.43 18.79 -0.33
CA VAL A 65 22.27 17.96 0.55
C VAL A 65 21.69 16.57 0.65
N SER A 66 22.50 15.55 0.38
CA SER A 66 22.15 14.13 0.57
C SER A 66 22.45 13.68 2.00
N LEU A 67 21.48 13.01 2.62
CA LEU A 67 21.68 12.26 3.85
C LEU A 67 22.01 10.81 3.51
N ILE A 68 23.19 10.36 3.91
CA ILE A 68 23.78 9.07 3.53
C ILE A 68 24.02 8.23 4.77
N GLU A 69 23.56 6.98 4.75
CA GLU A 69 23.90 5.97 5.75
C GLU A 69 25.08 5.14 5.26
N GLU A 70 26.16 5.13 6.04
CA GLU A 70 27.36 4.37 5.75
C GLU A 70 27.35 3.05 6.53
N ASN A 71 27.28 1.92 5.82
CA ASN A 71 27.36 0.57 6.38
C ASN A 71 28.57 -0.16 5.79
N GLY A 72 29.71 -0.01 6.43
CA GLY A 72 31.00 -0.55 5.94
C GLY A 72 31.45 0.15 4.66
N SER A 73 31.54 -0.58 3.54
CA SER A 73 31.92 -0.03 2.23
C SER A 73 30.75 0.39 1.35
N GLN A 74 29.53 0.25 1.83
CA GLN A 74 28.32 0.63 1.07
C GLN A 74 27.72 1.91 1.60
N GLU A 75 27.51 2.89 0.71
CA GLU A 75 26.75 4.11 0.97
C GLU A 75 25.31 3.91 0.50
N LYS A 76 24.36 4.19 1.38
CA LYS A 76 22.93 4.19 1.07
C LYS A 76 22.38 5.60 1.18
N LEU A 77 21.87 6.14 0.07
CA LEU A 77 21.14 7.39 0.08
C LEU A 77 19.82 7.22 0.84
N CYS A 78 19.64 7.97 1.93
CA CYS A 78 18.44 7.90 2.78
C CYS A 78 17.48 9.05 2.51
N ASP A 79 18.00 10.27 2.20
CA ASP A 79 17.16 11.44 1.96
C ASP A 79 17.94 12.50 1.15
N VAL A 80 17.24 13.43 0.52
CA VAL A 80 17.81 14.61 -0.14
C VAL A 80 17.09 15.85 0.36
N ARG A 81 17.84 16.77 0.96
CA ARG A 81 17.37 18.02 1.53
C ARG A 81 17.62 19.19 0.59
N GLY A 82 16.67 20.11 0.51
CA GLY A 82 16.73 21.29 -0.34
C GLY A 82 16.48 22.59 0.42
N GLU A 83 16.29 23.68 -0.31
CA GLU A 83 16.04 25.01 0.24
C GLU A 83 14.90 25.03 1.25
N GLY A 84 15.13 25.62 2.42
CA GLY A 84 14.20 25.67 3.54
C GLY A 84 14.27 24.46 4.49
N ASP A 85 14.90 23.36 4.08
CA ASP A 85 15.02 22.17 4.91
C ASP A 85 16.06 22.34 6.03
N LEU A 86 15.83 21.58 7.12
CA LEU A 86 16.70 21.56 8.30
C LEU A 86 17.66 20.39 8.25
N LEU A 87 18.89 20.63 8.72
CA LEU A 87 19.90 19.61 8.96
C LEU A 87 20.39 19.69 10.41
N ALA A 88 20.96 18.58 10.92
CA ALA A 88 21.54 18.49 12.26
C ALA A 88 20.52 18.69 13.40
N ILE A 89 19.30 18.20 13.23
CA ILE A 89 18.21 18.30 14.21
C ILE A 89 18.21 17.18 15.25
N GLU A 90 19.08 16.18 15.10
CA GLU A 90 19.15 14.98 15.94
C GLU A 90 19.34 15.29 17.42
N ARG A 91 19.98 16.41 17.74
CA ARG A 91 20.15 16.91 19.11
C ARG A 91 18.80 17.11 19.82
N PHE A 92 17.82 17.67 19.16
CA PHE A 92 16.48 17.92 19.73
C PHE A 92 15.65 16.64 19.90
N LEU A 93 16.15 15.55 19.33
CA LEU A 93 15.54 14.22 19.39
C LEU A 93 16.21 13.31 20.41
N GLY A 94 17.09 13.86 21.24
CA GLY A 94 17.81 13.11 22.26
C GLY A 94 18.90 12.19 21.71
N ALA A 95 19.32 12.35 20.44
CA ALA A 95 20.37 11.55 19.87
C ALA A 95 21.76 12.10 20.28
N SER A 96 22.65 11.20 20.69
CA SER A 96 24.03 11.51 21.07
C SER A 96 25.00 11.60 19.89
N GLN A 97 24.57 11.17 18.69
CA GLN A 97 25.38 11.12 17.48
C GLN A 97 24.51 11.40 16.25
N TYR A 98 25.13 11.95 15.19
CA TYR A 98 24.47 12.03 13.89
C TYR A 98 24.23 10.64 13.33
N ARG A 99 23.02 10.47 12.81
CA ARG A 99 22.60 9.20 12.23
C ARG A 99 23.11 9.00 10.81
N TYR A 100 23.19 10.07 10.06
CA TYR A 100 23.58 10.11 8.66
C TYR A 100 24.78 11.02 8.47
N SER A 101 25.57 10.78 7.44
CA SER A 101 26.47 11.78 6.87
C SER A 101 25.66 12.71 5.98
N ALA A 102 25.90 14.01 6.05
CA ALA A 102 25.28 15.00 5.17
C ALA A 102 26.31 15.47 4.13
N ARG A 103 26.11 15.14 2.86
CA ARG A 103 26.98 15.48 1.74
C ARG A 103 26.25 16.37 0.74
N THR A 104 26.89 17.45 0.31
CA THR A 104 26.34 18.38 -0.69
C THR A 104 26.33 17.76 -2.08
N ASN A 105 25.24 17.98 -2.84
CA ASN A 105 25.13 17.53 -4.24
C ASN A 105 25.42 18.67 -5.24
N SER A 106 25.49 19.90 -4.76
CA SER A 106 25.79 21.11 -5.50
C SER A 106 26.43 22.10 -4.52
N ASP A 107 26.84 23.25 -4.99
CA ASP A 107 27.21 24.35 -4.10
C ASP A 107 26.03 24.72 -3.21
N VAL A 108 26.27 24.78 -1.90
CA VAL A 108 25.23 24.95 -0.88
C VAL A 108 25.51 26.15 0.01
N ILE A 109 24.52 26.98 0.24
CA ILE A 109 24.51 28.02 1.25
C ILE A 109 23.64 27.58 2.43
N LEU A 110 24.23 27.57 3.63
CA LEU A 110 23.57 27.18 4.87
C LEU A 110 23.52 28.36 5.86
N TYR A 111 22.36 28.55 6.47
CA TYR A 111 22.24 29.34 7.69
C TYR A 111 22.51 28.44 8.89
N ALA A 112 23.64 28.64 9.56
CA ALA A 112 24.00 27.94 10.79
C ALA A 112 23.45 28.72 11.98
N LEU A 113 22.40 28.22 12.62
CA LEU A 113 21.71 28.84 13.74
C LEU A 113 22.10 28.12 15.04
N PRO A 114 22.40 28.86 16.15
CA PRO A 114 22.77 28.24 17.40
C PRO A 114 21.65 27.36 17.97
N ALA A 115 21.93 26.09 18.19
CA ALA A 115 20.95 25.15 18.70
C ALA A 115 20.41 25.52 20.09
N GLN A 116 21.30 26.05 20.96
CA GLN A 116 20.94 26.51 22.32
C GLN A 116 19.95 27.69 22.33
N ASP A 117 19.96 28.53 21.30
CA ASP A 117 19.05 29.68 21.19
C ASP A 117 17.75 29.28 20.50
N PHE A 118 17.76 28.19 19.71
CA PHE A 118 16.58 27.63 19.06
C PHE A 118 15.75 26.75 20.00
N GLU A 119 16.38 26.04 20.92
CA GLU A 119 15.72 25.12 21.87
C GLU A 119 14.60 25.77 22.71
N PRO A 120 14.76 26.99 23.30
CA PRO A 120 13.69 27.68 24.00
C PRO A 120 12.49 28.05 23.12
N LEU A 121 12.74 28.30 21.82
CA LEU A 121 11.68 28.62 20.86
C LEU A 121 10.75 27.43 20.61
N LEU A 122 11.24 26.19 20.70
CA LEU A 122 10.41 25.00 20.59
C LEU A 122 9.38 24.88 21.72
N THR A 123 9.71 25.41 22.92
CA THR A 123 8.78 25.48 24.03
C THR A 123 7.76 26.61 23.83
N LYS A 124 8.21 27.77 23.29
CA LYS A 124 7.35 28.93 23.02
C LYS A 124 6.38 28.66 21.85
N TYR A 125 6.82 27.89 20.83
CA TYR A 125 6.07 27.60 19.61
C TYR A 125 5.81 26.09 19.45
N PRO A 126 4.70 25.56 20.01
CA PRO A 126 4.41 24.11 19.95
C PRO A 126 4.27 23.54 18.53
N ALA A 127 3.85 24.36 17.57
CA ALA A 127 3.79 23.97 16.15
C ALA A 127 5.19 23.68 15.58
N ALA A 128 6.20 24.44 16.01
CA ALA A 128 7.60 24.21 15.61
C ALA A 128 8.14 22.90 16.22
N ALA A 129 7.80 22.59 17.48
CA ALA A 129 8.17 21.34 18.11
C ALA A 129 7.52 20.14 17.40
N LYS A 130 6.22 20.21 17.10
CA LYS A 130 5.51 19.19 16.30
C LYS A 130 6.08 19.02 14.90
N TYR A 131 6.47 20.12 14.27
CA TYR A 131 7.13 20.05 12.96
C TYR A 131 8.48 19.33 13.05
N LEU A 132 9.30 19.61 14.07
CA LEU A 132 10.56 18.89 14.27
C LEU A 132 10.33 17.41 14.58
N GLU A 133 9.35 17.07 15.41
CA GLU A 133 8.96 15.69 15.68
C GLU A 133 8.50 14.97 14.41
N ALA A 134 7.66 15.62 13.60
CA ALA A 134 7.22 15.10 12.32
C ALA A 134 8.35 15.04 11.28
N HIS A 135 9.19 16.07 11.22
CA HIS A 135 10.34 16.13 10.34
C HIS A 135 11.46 15.20 10.76
N ALA A 136 11.60 14.98 12.05
CA ALA A 136 12.41 13.97 12.65
C ALA A 136 11.82 12.57 12.47
N SER A 137 10.52 12.41 12.48
CA SER A 137 9.87 11.14 12.14
C SER A 137 9.92 10.86 10.63
N VAL A 138 10.08 11.86 9.78
CA VAL A 138 10.42 11.72 8.35
C VAL A 138 11.93 11.48 8.16
N SER A 139 12.83 12.13 8.95
CA SER A 139 14.26 11.82 9.06
C SER A 139 14.54 10.68 10.03
N ALA A 140 13.67 10.47 11.01
CA ALA A 140 13.56 9.39 11.95
C ALA A 140 12.33 8.53 11.64
N GLY A 141 11.87 8.50 10.42
CA GLY A 141 11.01 7.40 9.96
C GLY A 141 11.46 6.11 10.63
N PHE A 142 12.38 6.27 11.54
CA PHE A 142 13.22 5.29 12.17
C PHE A 142 13.67 5.63 13.59
N ARG A 143 12.87 6.18 14.48
CA ARG A 143 13.10 6.07 15.93
C ARG A 143 12.41 7.15 16.74
N THR A 144 11.29 6.79 17.30
CA THR A 144 11.10 6.87 18.75
C THR A 144 10.62 5.49 19.17
N THR A 145 11.41 4.85 20.02
CA THR A 145 11.31 3.45 20.46
C THR A 145 11.72 2.43 19.40
N GLY A 146 12.98 1.95 19.46
CA GLY A 146 13.50 0.75 18.83
C GLY A 146 13.06 0.55 17.37
N HIS A 147 14.00 0.64 16.43
CA HIS A 147 13.83 0.23 15.04
C HIS A 147 12.40 -0.13 14.63
N ARG A 148 11.57 0.83 14.25
CA ARG A 148 10.42 0.50 13.42
C ARG A 148 10.95 0.35 11.99
N GLU A 149 11.55 -0.79 11.72
CA GLU A 149 11.63 -1.29 10.36
C GLU A 149 10.20 -1.24 9.81
N LEU A 150 10.04 -0.85 8.54
CA LEU A 150 8.72 -0.93 7.92
C LEU A 150 8.21 -2.36 8.16
N PRO A 151 6.92 -2.56 8.46
CA PRO A 151 6.38 -3.91 8.66
C PRO A 151 6.67 -4.87 7.51
N SER A 152 6.89 -4.32 6.30
CA SER A 152 7.39 -5.05 5.13
C SER A 152 8.88 -5.43 5.21
N GLN A 153 9.62 -4.99 6.24
CA GLN A 153 11.03 -5.31 6.46
C GLN A 153 11.26 -6.09 7.76
N ILE A 154 10.34 -5.96 8.73
CA ILE A 154 10.40 -6.70 9.99
C ILE A 154 10.02 -8.16 9.73
N ARG A 155 10.83 -9.07 10.18
CA ARG A 155 10.55 -10.51 10.09
C ARG A 155 9.69 -10.94 11.26
N VAL A 156 8.87 -11.97 11.04
CA VAL A 156 8.04 -12.57 12.11
C VAL A 156 8.89 -13.03 13.28
N TYR A 157 10.11 -13.52 13.02
CA TYR A 157 11.05 -13.95 14.05
C TYR A 157 11.48 -12.83 15.00
N ASP A 158 11.51 -11.58 14.53
CA ASP A 158 11.93 -10.40 15.31
C ASP A 158 10.80 -9.82 16.18
N VAL A 159 9.59 -10.35 16.02
CA VAL A 159 8.41 -9.96 16.82
C VAL A 159 8.26 -10.89 18.02
N ALA A 160 7.60 -10.42 19.08
CA ALA A 160 7.28 -11.28 20.23
C ALA A 160 6.36 -12.44 19.79
N TRP A 161 6.84 -13.66 19.89
CA TRP A 161 6.11 -14.88 19.63
C TRP A 161 6.25 -15.87 20.81
N ALA A 162 5.29 -16.77 20.93
CA ALA A 162 5.33 -17.76 21.99
C ALA A 162 6.04 -19.03 21.48
N GLN A 163 7.16 -19.39 22.11
CA GLN A 163 7.66 -20.75 22.03
C GLN A 163 6.58 -21.65 22.63
N THR A 164 6.04 -22.54 21.83
CA THR A 164 4.89 -23.35 22.22
C THR A 164 5.22 -24.25 23.37
N THR A 165 4.55 -24.03 24.47
CA THR A 165 4.58 -24.93 25.62
C THR A 165 3.44 -25.94 25.58
N VAL A 166 2.38 -25.71 24.78
CA VAL A 166 1.18 -26.56 24.69
C VAL A 166 0.96 -27.01 23.26
N THR A 167 1.04 -28.33 23.04
CA THR A 167 0.67 -28.98 21.78
C THR A 167 -0.31 -30.12 22.06
N CYS A 168 -1.13 -30.45 21.07
CA CYS A 168 -2.07 -31.57 21.13
C CYS A 168 -1.76 -32.60 20.03
N THR A 169 -2.21 -33.82 20.19
CA THR A 169 -2.31 -34.79 19.09
C THR A 169 -3.77 -34.88 18.64
N PRO A 170 -4.07 -35.37 17.44
CA PRO A 170 -5.48 -35.50 16.98
C PRO A 170 -6.39 -36.29 17.94
N ALA A 171 -5.82 -37.23 18.68
CA ALA A 171 -6.53 -38.09 19.64
C ALA A 171 -6.68 -37.48 21.05
N THR A 172 -6.01 -36.34 21.33
CA THR A 172 -6.17 -35.62 22.61
C THR A 172 -7.65 -35.26 22.80
N THR A 173 -8.23 -35.43 23.99
CA THR A 173 -9.62 -35.05 24.24
C THR A 173 -9.75 -33.52 24.39
N LEU A 174 -10.94 -32.98 24.06
CA LEU A 174 -11.24 -31.54 24.23
C LEU A 174 -11.03 -31.09 25.68
N GLN A 175 -11.42 -31.93 26.66
CA GLN A 175 -11.22 -31.65 28.08
C GLN A 175 -9.75 -31.55 28.45
N GLU A 176 -8.95 -32.48 27.97
CA GLU A 176 -7.50 -32.50 28.27
C GLU A 176 -6.79 -31.32 27.59
N ALA A 177 -7.15 -30.99 26.35
CA ALA A 177 -6.64 -29.84 25.63
C ALA A 177 -6.99 -28.53 26.37
N ALA A 178 -8.26 -28.35 26.76
CA ALA A 178 -8.73 -27.21 27.52
C ALA A 178 -7.97 -27.06 28.84
N ARG A 179 -7.77 -28.17 29.57
CA ARG A 179 -7.01 -28.20 30.82
C ARG A 179 -5.56 -27.74 30.62
N ARG A 180 -4.85 -28.29 29.62
CA ARG A 180 -3.47 -27.94 29.31
C ARG A 180 -3.35 -26.47 28.89
N MET A 181 -4.25 -25.99 28.03
CA MET A 181 -4.28 -24.59 27.59
C MET A 181 -4.52 -23.65 28.78
N SER A 182 -5.50 -23.97 29.64
CA SER A 182 -5.82 -23.17 30.83
C SER A 182 -4.64 -23.13 31.83
N GLN A 183 -3.99 -24.26 32.08
CA GLN A 183 -2.85 -24.32 33.00
C GLN A 183 -1.64 -23.53 32.51
N ALA A 184 -1.44 -23.49 31.19
CA ALA A 184 -0.33 -22.76 30.56
C ALA A 184 -0.69 -21.30 30.22
N GLY A 185 -1.94 -20.86 30.41
CA GLY A 185 -2.41 -19.56 29.95
C GLY A 185 -2.41 -19.40 28.43
N ALA A 186 -2.38 -20.54 27.70
CA ALA A 186 -2.31 -20.55 26.24
C ALA A 186 -3.70 -20.38 25.62
N LYS A 187 -3.84 -19.45 24.68
CA LYS A 187 -5.10 -19.21 23.94
C LYS A 187 -5.22 -20.03 22.67
N ALA A 188 -4.12 -20.62 22.21
CA ALA A 188 -4.05 -21.50 21.05
C ALA A 188 -3.08 -22.65 21.28
N ALA A 189 -3.35 -23.79 20.67
CA ALA A 189 -2.52 -25.01 20.74
C ALA A 189 -2.48 -25.66 19.35
N PRO A 190 -1.31 -25.80 18.72
CA PRO A 190 -1.15 -26.57 17.50
C PRO A 190 -1.43 -28.05 17.75
N VAL A 191 -2.11 -28.66 16.79
CA VAL A 191 -2.34 -30.10 16.75
C VAL A 191 -1.33 -30.72 15.81
N LEU A 192 -0.47 -31.61 16.34
CA LEU A 192 0.65 -32.19 15.62
C LEU A 192 0.44 -33.68 15.33
N ASP A 193 1.01 -34.11 14.23
CA ASP A 193 1.15 -35.53 13.94
C ASP A 193 2.35 -36.16 14.67
N THR A 194 2.61 -37.45 14.41
CA THR A 194 3.74 -38.20 14.97
C THR A 194 5.11 -37.72 14.46
N SER A 195 5.13 -36.97 13.35
CA SER A 195 6.32 -36.39 12.74
C SER A 195 6.53 -34.90 13.15
N HIS A 196 5.73 -34.40 14.09
CA HIS A 196 5.69 -32.99 14.53
C HIS A 196 5.27 -31.98 13.44
N CYS A 197 4.57 -32.45 12.39
CA CYS A 197 3.94 -31.59 11.40
C CYS A 197 2.61 -31.04 11.93
N VAL A 198 2.22 -29.84 11.50
CA VAL A 198 1.03 -29.16 11.99
C VAL A 198 -0.20 -29.63 11.22
N LEU A 199 -1.09 -30.39 11.87
CA LEU A 199 -2.35 -30.85 11.28
C LEU A 199 -3.49 -29.86 11.43
N GLY A 200 -3.49 -29.05 12.49
CA GLY A 200 -4.54 -28.10 12.79
C GLY A 200 -4.16 -27.15 13.91
N MET A 201 -5.04 -26.19 14.15
CA MET A 201 -4.95 -25.25 15.26
C MET A 201 -6.22 -25.36 16.12
N LEU A 202 -6.05 -25.53 17.42
CA LEU A 202 -7.10 -25.47 18.41
C LEU A 202 -6.98 -24.12 19.13
N THR A 203 -8.07 -23.38 19.28
CA THR A 203 -8.11 -22.10 19.99
C THR A 203 -9.13 -22.16 21.13
N SER A 204 -9.08 -21.21 22.06
CA SER A 204 -10.11 -21.09 23.08
C SER A 204 -11.50 -20.91 22.47
N GLN A 205 -11.57 -20.19 21.34
CA GLN A 205 -12.83 -19.96 20.60
C GLN A 205 -13.38 -21.28 20.02
N THR A 206 -12.53 -22.07 19.33
CA THR A 206 -12.97 -23.35 18.74
C THR A 206 -13.40 -24.37 19.79
N LEU A 207 -12.79 -24.33 20.98
CA LEU A 207 -13.23 -25.14 22.12
C LEU A 207 -14.64 -24.72 22.59
N VAL A 208 -14.91 -23.42 22.70
CA VAL A 208 -16.24 -22.90 23.07
C VAL A 208 -17.28 -23.28 22.02
N GLU A 209 -16.98 -23.13 20.75
CA GLU A 209 -17.84 -23.49 19.62
C GLU A 209 -18.14 -24.99 19.60
N ALA A 210 -17.14 -25.84 19.83
CA ALA A 210 -17.33 -27.28 19.91
C ALA A 210 -18.28 -27.69 21.06
N ILE A 211 -18.14 -27.08 22.22
CA ILE A 211 -19.03 -27.30 23.37
C ILE A 211 -20.44 -26.79 23.07
N ALA A 212 -20.57 -25.59 22.50
CA ALA A 212 -21.85 -25.01 22.10
C ALA A 212 -22.55 -25.85 21.03
N GLY A 213 -21.78 -26.46 20.12
CA GLY A 213 -22.24 -27.41 19.12
C GLY A 213 -22.59 -28.83 19.65
N GLY A 214 -22.52 -29.01 20.98
CA GLY A 214 -22.91 -30.27 21.63
C GLY A 214 -21.83 -31.35 21.61
N GLN A 215 -20.59 -31.05 21.30
CA GLN A 215 -19.50 -32.01 21.39
C GLN A 215 -19.22 -32.39 22.85
N LEU A 216 -18.95 -33.67 23.08
CA LEU A 216 -18.62 -34.16 24.42
C LEU A 216 -17.19 -33.79 24.82
N PRO A 217 -16.92 -33.53 26.11
CA PRO A 217 -15.56 -33.28 26.61
C PRO A 217 -14.55 -34.40 26.27
N SER A 218 -15.03 -35.62 26.09
CA SER A 218 -14.24 -36.78 25.68
C SER A 218 -13.99 -36.88 24.16
N SER A 219 -14.59 -36.01 23.36
CA SER A 219 -14.38 -35.98 21.90
C SER A 219 -12.90 -35.60 21.59
N PRO A 220 -12.30 -36.17 20.54
CA PRO A 220 -10.94 -35.84 20.14
C PRO A 220 -10.87 -34.44 19.53
N VAL A 221 -9.73 -33.74 19.72
CA VAL A 221 -9.52 -32.39 19.20
C VAL A 221 -9.60 -32.30 17.68
N SER A 222 -9.36 -33.41 16.98
CA SER A 222 -9.54 -33.49 15.51
C SER A 222 -10.93 -33.12 15.02
N THR A 223 -11.95 -33.16 15.89
CA THR A 223 -13.32 -32.77 15.55
C THR A 223 -13.59 -31.26 15.70
N ALA A 224 -12.69 -30.52 16.36
CA ALA A 224 -12.84 -29.10 16.66
C ALA A 224 -11.67 -28.23 16.18
N MET A 225 -10.57 -28.82 15.70
CA MET A 225 -9.44 -28.08 15.17
C MET A 225 -9.78 -27.43 13.82
N GLN A 226 -9.24 -26.25 13.61
CA GLN A 226 -9.30 -25.53 12.34
C GLN A 226 -8.07 -25.82 11.48
N THR A 227 -8.19 -25.60 10.17
CA THR A 227 -7.05 -25.64 9.23
C THR A 227 -5.96 -24.68 9.70
N PRO A 228 -4.69 -25.12 9.81
CA PRO A 228 -3.63 -24.28 10.32
C PRO A 228 -3.24 -23.23 9.29
N CYS A 229 -3.10 -21.97 9.71
CA CYS A 229 -2.33 -20.97 8.99
C CYS A 229 -0.87 -21.14 9.38
N CYS A 230 0.02 -21.44 8.43
CA CYS A 230 1.44 -21.61 8.65
C CYS A 230 2.23 -20.46 8.03
N ILE A 231 3.23 -19.95 8.74
CA ILE A 231 4.12 -18.88 8.30
C ILE A 231 5.57 -19.23 8.63
N ALA A 232 6.50 -18.78 7.78
CA ALA A 232 7.93 -19.00 8.03
C ALA A 232 8.51 -17.88 8.91
N PRO A 233 9.56 -18.15 9.72
CA PRO A 233 10.21 -17.13 10.54
C PRO A 233 10.77 -15.95 9.75
N HIS A 234 11.17 -16.20 8.51
CA HIS A 234 11.73 -15.19 7.61
C HIS A 234 10.68 -14.41 6.82
N ASN A 235 9.40 -14.79 6.88
CA ASN A 235 8.33 -13.98 6.32
C ASN A 235 8.30 -12.60 6.98
N THR A 236 7.89 -11.57 6.23
CA THR A 236 7.69 -10.26 6.83
C THR A 236 6.43 -10.26 7.70
N VAL A 237 6.37 -9.32 8.64
CA VAL A 237 5.17 -9.11 9.46
C VAL A 237 3.95 -8.84 8.56
N SER A 238 4.14 -8.11 7.47
CA SER A 238 3.09 -7.83 6.48
C SER A 238 2.57 -9.10 5.80
N ASP A 239 3.46 -10.00 5.36
CA ASP A 239 3.08 -11.28 4.75
C ASP A 239 2.30 -12.15 5.74
N ALA A 240 2.76 -12.22 7.00
CA ALA A 240 2.11 -12.99 8.05
C ALA A 240 0.69 -12.49 8.33
N ILE A 241 0.52 -11.19 8.42
CA ILE A 241 -0.77 -10.54 8.63
C ILE A 241 -1.73 -10.83 7.48
N LEU A 242 -1.25 -10.69 6.24
CA LEU A 242 -2.06 -10.99 5.06
C LEU A 242 -2.47 -12.46 5.00
N ALA A 243 -1.54 -13.38 5.34
CA ALA A 243 -1.85 -14.80 5.40
C ALA A 243 -2.92 -15.11 6.47
N MET A 244 -2.79 -14.53 7.67
CA MET A 244 -3.76 -14.69 8.75
C MET A 244 -5.11 -14.06 8.42
N ALA A 245 -5.12 -12.87 7.78
CA ALA A 245 -6.33 -12.20 7.34
C ALA A 245 -7.08 -13.00 6.27
N ARG A 246 -6.36 -13.55 5.29
CA ARG A 246 -6.95 -14.43 4.26
C ARG A 246 -7.54 -15.70 4.84
N ALA A 247 -6.88 -16.28 5.85
CA ALA A 247 -7.35 -17.45 6.55
C ALA A 247 -8.45 -17.16 7.58
N GLY A 248 -8.69 -15.89 7.94
CA GLY A 248 -9.65 -15.49 8.97
C GLY A 248 -9.28 -15.96 10.37
N VAL A 249 -7.98 -16.05 10.71
CA VAL A 249 -7.49 -16.61 11.97
C VAL A 249 -6.74 -15.60 12.82
N GLU A 250 -6.85 -15.73 14.14
CA GLU A 250 -6.12 -14.89 15.12
C GLU A 250 -4.74 -15.47 15.48
N TYR A 251 -4.47 -16.73 15.19
CA TYR A 251 -3.22 -17.43 15.53
C TYR A 251 -2.70 -18.17 14.32
N ALA A 252 -1.39 -18.04 14.08
CA ALA A 252 -0.68 -18.79 13.06
C ALA A 252 0.43 -19.65 13.68
N ALA A 253 0.65 -20.82 13.11
CA ALA A 253 1.78 -21.67 13.45
C ALA A 253 3.02 -21.17 12.71
N MET A 254 4.10 -20.89 13.44
CA MET A 254 5.39 -20.59 12.85
C MET A 254 6.12 -21.91 12.61
N THR A 255 6.36 -22.23 11.34
CA THR A 255 7.02 -23.46 10.91
C THR A 255 8.29 -23.13 10.14
N SER A 256 9.27 -24.01 10.14
CA SER A 256 10.59 -23.78 9.55
C SER A 256 10.59 -23.33 8.09
N ASP A 257 9.57 -23.73 7.33
CA ASP A 257 9.43 -23.47 5.89
C ASP A 257 8.13 -22.69 5.52
N GLY A 258 7.29 -22.39 6.51
CA GLY A 258 5.98 -21.75 6.29
C GLY A 258 4.89 -22.69 5.79
N ALA A 259 5.16 -24.00 5.72
CA ALA A 259 4.20 -25.01 5.35
C ALA A 259 3.78 -25.87 6.55
N ALA A 260 2.62 -26.53 6.46
CA ALA A 260 2.13 -27.43 7.49
C ALA A 260 3.06 -28.66 7.69
N THR A 261 3.85 -29.00 6.68
CA THR A 261 4.86 -30.07 6.70
C THR A 261 6.18 -29.67 7.39
N GLY A 262 6.37 -28.35 7.61
CA GLY A 262 7.55 -27.85 8.31
C GLY A 262 7.50 -28.11 9.81
N LYS A 263 8.68 -28.14 10.43
CA LYS A 263 8.79 -28.32 11.87
C LYS A 263 8.22 -27.10 12.59
N LEU A 264 7.34 -27.33 13.56
CA LEU A 264 6.80 -26.26 14.40
C LEU A 264 7.91 -25.59 15.21
N GLU A 265 8.02 -24.26 15.12
CA GLU A 265 8.93 -23.43 15.91
C GLU A 265 8.19 -22.66 17.00
N GLY A 266 6.95 -22.24 16.74
CA GLY A 266 6.15 -21.53 17.71
C GLY A 266 4.77 -21.09 17.19
N ILE A 267 4.15 -20.18 17.93
CA ILE A 267 2.87 -19.54 17.57
C ILE A 267 3.04 -18.04 17.59
N VAL A 268 2.49 -17.37 16.59
CA VAL A 268 2.33 -15.92 16.59
C VAL A 268 0.85 -15.56 16.57
N SER A 269 0.48 -14.52 17.30
CA SER A 269 -0.89 -13.98 17.30
C SER A 269 -0.96 -12.72 16.46
N ALA A 270 -2.16 -12.43 15.94
CA ALA A 270 -2.45 -11.15 15.29
C ALA A 270 -2.12 -9.96 16.20
N ALA A 271 -2.34 -10.08 17.52
CA ALA A 271 -1.99 -9.06 18.50
C ALA A 271 -0.47 -8.83 18.61
N ASN A 272 0.35 -9.89 18.56
CA ASN A 272 1.81 -9.75 18.56
C ASN A 272 2.30 -9.00 17.32
N LEU A 273 1.77 -9.35 16.16
CA LEU A 273 2.09 -8.69 14.90
C LEU A 273 1.61 -7.23 14.89
N ALA A 274 0.40 -6.97 15.43
CA ALA A 274 -0.18 -5.65 15.53
C ALA A 274 0.62 -4.69 16.43
N ALA A 275 1.27 -5.21 17.48
CA ALA A 275 2.12 -4.41 18.36
C ALA A 275 3.26 -3.71 17.62
N VAL A 276 3.69 -4.24 16.48
CA VAL A 276 4.69 -3.63 15.60
C VAL A 276 4.20 -2.31 15.01
N PHE A 277 2.89 -2.17 14.80
CA PHE A 277 2.28 -0.98 14.19
C PHE A 277 1.86 0.09 15.22
N GLY A 278 1.88 -0.22 16.53
CA GLY A 278 1.55 0.74 17.60
C GLY A 278 0.06 1.07 17.78
N SER A 279 -0.78 0.73 16.81
CA SER A 279 -2.25 0.72 16.89
C SER A 279 -2.75 -0.43 16.04
N SER A 280 -3.73 -1.20 16.52
CA SER A 280 -4.14 -2.45 15.88
C SER A 280 -5.30 -2.25 14.90
N PRO A 281 -5.02 -2.15 13.59
CA PRO A 281 -6.05 -2.31 12.58
C PRO A 281 -6.46 -3.77 12.40
N PHE A 282 -5.69 -4.69 12.98
CA PHE A 282 -5.84 -6.14 12.83
C PHE A 282 -6.93 -6.71 13.71
N ASP A 283 -7.39 -5.96 14.71
CA ASP A 283 -8.61 -6.28 15.45
C ASP A 283 -9.85 -6.16 14.56
N SER A 284 -9.81 -5.42 13.46
CA SER A 284 -10.97 -5.23 12.59
C SER A 284 -11.18 -6.39 11.60
N MET A 285 -10.12 -7.00 11.06
CA MET A 285 -10.27 -8.08 10.05
C MET A 285 -11.04 -9.31 10.57
N PRO A 286 -10.68 -9.93 11.70
CA PRO A 286 -11.49 -11.03 12.27
C PRO A 286 -12.90 -10.59 12.66
N ARG A 287 -13.08 -9.34 13.09
CA ARG A 287 -14.38 -8.79 13.49
C ARG A 287 -15.30 -8.52 12.30
N ILE A 288 -14.78 -8.31 11.08
CA ILE A 288 -15.60 -8.22 9.86
C ILE A 288 -16.39 -9.50 9.68
N ALA A 289 -15.76 -10.66 9.83
CA ALA A 289 -16.42 -11.95 9.66
C ALA A 289 -17.59 -12.18 10.64
N THR A 290 -17.55 -11.54 11.81
CA THR A 290 -18.57 -11.65 12.87
C THR A 290 -19.48 -10.43 12.98
N ALA A 291 -19.30 -9.39 12.13
CA ALA A 291 -20.15 -8.21 12.13
C ALA A 291 -21.63 -8.60 11.88
N ASP A 292 -22.53 -8.05 12.67
CA ASP A 292 -23.96 -8.38 12.65
C ASP A 292 -24.80 -7.44 11.75
N SER A 293 -24.21 -6.36 11.29
CA SER A 293 -24.91 -5.31 10.54
C SER A 293 -23.98 -4.48 9.65
N THR A 294 -24.57 -3.79 8.65
CA THR A 294 -23.88 -2.79 7.83
C THR A 294 -23.34 -1.64 8.67
N ALA A 295 -23.99 -1.29 9.78
CA ALA A 295 -23.52 -0.25 10.71
C ALA A 295 -22.21 -0.66 11.41
N THR A 296 -22.09 -1.91 11.83
CA THR A 296 -20.85 -2.47 12.40
C THR A 296 -19.73 -2.49 11.34
N LEU A 297 -20.05 -2.87 10.11
CA LEU A 297 -19.09 -2.82 8.99
C LEU A 297 -18.66 -1.39 8.65
N HIS A 298 -19.55 -0.41 8.72
CA HIS A 298 -19.24 1.01 8.55
C HIS A 298 -18.20 1.49 9.58
N HIS A 299 -18.36 1.10 10.85
CA HIS A 299 -17.38 1.44 11.88
C HIS A 299 -16.00 0.84 11.56
N HIS A 300 -15.93 -0.42 11.13
CA HIS A 300 -14.68 -1.06 10.74
C HIS A 300 -14.06 -0.42 9.50
N HIS A 301 -14.86 -0.06 8.50
CA HIS A 301 -14.39 0.65 7.31
C HIS A 301 -13.80 2.03 7.67
N THR A 302 -14.45 2.79 8.55
CA THR A 302 -13.95 4.08 9.03
C THR A 302 -12.61 3.92 9.76
N SER A 303 -12.50 2.92 10.63
CA SER A 303 -11.26 2.60 11.37
C SER A 303 -10.13 2.16 10.41
N ALA A 304 -10.46 1.36 9.41
CA ALA A 304 -9.51 0.94 8.38
C ALA A 304 -8.93 2.12 7.59
N ARG A 305 -9.76 3.09 7.25
CA ARG A 305 -9.34 4.31 6.55
C ARG A 305 -8.46 5.21 7.40
N ALA A 306 -8.81 5.41 8.66
CA ALA A 306 -7.98 6.15 9.61
C ALA A 306 -6.61 5.49 9.73
N PHE A 307 -6.57 4.17 9.84
CA PHE A 307 -5.32 3.41 9.85
C PHE A 307 -4.47 3.64 8.60
N LEU A 308 -5.05 3.53 7.40
CA LEU A 308 -4.31 3.78 6.16
C LEU A 308 -3.71 5.19 6.14
N LEU A 309 -4.46 6.20 6.61
CA LEU A 309 -3.99 7.59 6.69
C LEU A 309 -2.83 7.76 7.69
N ASP A 310 -2.95 7.18 8.89
CA ASP A 310 -1.94 7.28 9.94
C ASP A 310 -0.61 6.57 9.55
N HIS A 311 -0.71 5.52 8.72
CA HIS A 311 0.44 4.72 8.28
C HIS A 311 0.94 5.06 6.87
N ALA A 312 0.30 6.01 6.18
CA ALA A 312 0.73 6.54 4.88
C ALA A 312 1.98 7.44 5.02
N THR A 313 3.03 6.92 5.63
CA THR A 313 4.24 7.69 5.98
C THR A 313 5.36 7.57 4.94
N ALA A 314 5.32 6.54 4.09
CA ALA A 314 6.35 6.31 3.08
C ALA A 314 5.82 5.56 1.86
N VAL A 315 6.38 5.85 0.68
CA VAL A 315 6.06 5.16 -0.59
C VAL A 315 6.24 3.64 -0.47
N ALA A 316 7.29 3.19 0.23
CA ALA A 316 7.58 1.77 0.43
C ALA A 316 6.48 0.99 1.18
N SER A 317 5.57 1.67 1.87
CA SER A 317 4.45 1.02 2.56
C SER A 317 3.24 0.73 1.66
N VAL A 318 3.17 1.30 0.46
CA VAL A 318 1.98 1.27 -0.40
C VAL A 318 1.61 -0.13 -0.86
N SER A 319 2.58 -0.97 -1.22
CA SER A 319 2.29 -2.31 -1.73
C SER A 319 1.54 -3.16 -0.70
N TRP A 320 2.02 -3.23 0.54
CA TRP A 320 1.35 -3.99 1.58
C TRP A 320 0.01 -3.37 1.99
N MET A 321 -0.09 -2.03 1.98
CA MET A 321 -1.34 -1.31 2.27
C MET A 321 -2.40 -1.61 1.22
N ALA A 322 -2.01 -1.69 -0.06
CA ALA A 322 -2.91 -2.04 -1.16
C ALA A 322 -3.41 -3.49 -1.03
N GLU A 323 -2.52 -4.43 -0.72
CA GLU A 323 -2.91 -5.82 -0.48
C GLU A 323 -3.82 -5.96 0.74
N TRP A 324 -3.51 -5.25 1.82
CA TRP A 324 -4.33 -5.23 3.03
C TRP A 324 -5.72 -4.63 2.77
N ALA A 325 -5.79 -3.47 2.10
CA ALA A 325 -7.05 -2.82 1.75
C ALA A 325 -7.89 -3.69 0.80
N GLY A 326 -7.24 -4.35 -0.16
CA GLY A 326 -7.89 -5.30 -1.06
C GLY A 326 -8.48 -6.50 -0.31
N GLU A 327 -7.77 -7.06 0.67
CA GLU A 327 -8.29 -8.15 1.47
C GLU A 327 -9.42 -7.68 2.40
N PHE A 328 -9.30 -6.46 2.96
CA PHE A 328 -10.38 -5.84 3.72
C PHE A 328 -11.67 -5.75 2.89
N ASP A 329 -11.60 -5.23 1.66
CA ASP A 329 -12.75 -5.12 0.76
C ASP A 329 -13.35 -6.51 0.42
N ARG A 330 -12.51 -7.55 0.23
CA ARG A 330 -12.96 -8.94 0.01
C ARG A 330 -13.71 -9.50 1.22
N GLN A 331 -13.21 -9.26 2.43
CA GLN A 331 -13.89 -9.70 3.66
C GLN A 331 -15.23 -8.98 3.85
N VAL A 332 -15.29 -7.67 3.55
CA VAL A 332 -16.54 -6.92 3.59
C VAL A 332 -17.56 -7.52 2.62
N LEU A 333 -17.17 -7.78 1.35
CA LEU A 333 -18.07 -8.42 0.38
C LEU A 333 -18.60 -9.76 0.88
N ARG A 334 -17.71 -10.64 1.35
CA ARG A 334 -18.10 -11.97 1.88
C ARG A 334 -19.08 -11.83 3.04
N ARG A 335 -18.86 -10.84 3.91
CA ARG A 335 -19.76 -10.63 5.05
C ARG A 335 -21.11 -10.06 4.64
N LEU A 336 -21.14 -9.13 3.68
CA LEU A 336 -22.39 -8.60 3.12
C LEU A 336 -23.24 -9.71 2.49
N LEU A 337 -22.64 -10.60 1.69
CA LEU A 337 -23.31 -11.76 1.12
C LEU A 337 -23.92 -12.66 2.20
N ALA A 338 -23.16 -12.93 3.27
CA ALA A 338 -23.65 -13.75 4.38
C ALA A 338 -24.78 -13.07 5.16
N LEU A 339 -24.72 -11.74 5.40
CA LEU A 339 -25.77 -10.98 6.08
C LEU A 339 -27.06 -10.93 5.28
N SER A 340 -26.96 -10.85 3.96
CA SER A 340 -28.12 -10.83 3.06
C SER A 340 -28.70 -12.21 2.79
N GLY A 341 -28.05 -13.29 3.23
CA GLY A 341 -28.49 -14.65 2.96
C GLY A 341 -28.46 -15.02 1.48
N ILE A 342 -27.62 -14.34 0.68
CA ILE A 342 -27.50 -14.57 -0.75
C ILE A 342 -26.78 -15.91 -0.97
N GLU A 343 -27.45 -16.83 -1.67
CA GLU A 343 -26.82 -18.08 -2.10
C GLU A 343 -25.77 -17.78 -3.18
N THR A 344 -24.58 -18.35 -3.01
CA THR A 344 -23.46 -18.10 -3.93
C THR A 344 -23.16 -19.28 -4.86
N GLN A 345 -23.95 -20.33 -4.77
CA GLN A 345 -23.85 -21.47 -5.68
C GLN A 345 -24.31 -21.06 -7.09
N GLY A 346 -23.44 -21.26 -8.08
CA GLY A 346 -23.69 -20.84 -9.45
C GLY A 346 -23.44 -19.34 -9.70
N TYR A 347 -22.89 -18.61 -8.72
CA TYR A 347 -22.49 -17.21 -8.83
C TYR A 347 -20.99 -17.06 -8.58
N CYS A 348 -20.31 -16.26 -9.39
CA CYS A 348 -18.93 -15.83 -9.10
C CYS A 348 -18.89 -14.32 -8.97
N TRP A 349 -18.74 -13.86 -7.74
CA TRP A 349 -18.54 -12.46 -7.42
C TRP A 349 -17.10 -12.07 -7.69
N CYS A 350 -16.89 -11.04 -8.50
CA CYS A 350 -15.58 -10.56 -8.93
C CYS A 350 -15.40 -9.08 -8.63
N PHE A 351 -14.16 -8.68 -8.39
CA PHE A 351 -13.76 -7.28 -8.43
C PHE A 351 -13.19 -6.93 -9.80
N THR A 352 -13.35 -5.65 -10.21
CA THR A 352 -12.85 -5.11 -11.48
C THR A 352 -11.96 -3.90 -11.24
N GLY A 353 -11.25 -3.46 -12.27
CA GLY A 353 -10.39 -2.27 -12.22
C GLY A 353 -9.37 -2.28 -11.08
N ALA A 354 -9.22 -1.17 -10.39
CA ALA A 354 -8.27 -1.04 -9.28
C ALA A 354 -8.51 -2.07 -8.15
N ALA A 355 -9.77 -2.40 -7.84
CA ALA A 355 -10.11 -3.43 -6.85
C ALA A 355 -9.72 -4.83 -7.33
N GLY A 356 -9.95 -5.14 -8.61
CA GLY A 356 -9.53 -6.41 -9.24
C GLY A 356 -8.02 -6.59 -9.27
N ARG A 357 -7.27 -5.51 -9.46
CA ARG A 357 -5.80 -5.52 -9.40
C ARG A 357 -5.24 -5.52 -7.97
N GLY A 358 -6.08 -5.30 -6.92
CA GLY A 358 -5.65 -5.15 -5.54
C GLY A 358 -4.89 -3.83 -5.29
N GLU A 359 -5.20 -2.79 -6.04
CA GLU A 359 -4.53 -1.48 -6.00
C GLU A 359 -5.44 -0.35 -5.48
N LYS A 360 -6.65 -0.67 -5.03
CA LYS A 360 -7.62 0.29 -4.51
C LYS A 360 -7.29 0.68 -3.08
N LEU A 361 -6.89 1.93 -2.87
CA LEU A 361 -6.46 2.48 -1.57
C LEU A 361 -7.38 3.59 -1.04
N THR A 362 -8.41 3.96 -1.79
CA THR A 362 -9.34 5.04 -1.43
C THR A 362 -10.67 4.48 -0.93
N ALA A 363 -11.54 5.40 -0.45
CA ALA A 363 -12.88 5.05 0.01
C ALA A 363 -13.89 4.78 -1.10
N GLY A 364 -13.45 4.73 -2.34
CA GLY A 364 -14.32 4.45 -3.47
C GLY A 364 -15.00 3.08 -3.38
N LEU A 365 -16.16 2.95 -4.00
CA LEU A 365 -16.77 1.63 -4.22
C LEU A 365 -15.77 0.74 -4.96
N PRO A 366 -15.59 -0.53 -4.57
CA PRO A 366 -14.88 -1.47 -5.40
C PRO A 366 -15.65 -1.67 -6.71
N GLY A 367 -14.96 -1.70 -7.84
CA GLY A 367 -15.57 -2.17 -9.08
C GLY A 367 -16.04 -3.61 -8.86
N LEU A 368 -17.32 -3.88 -9.09
CA LEU A 368 -17.96 -5.18 -8.84
C LEU A 368 -18.52 -5.74 -10.14
N ALA A 369 -18.36 -7.06 -10.32
CA ALA A 369 -19.01 -7.79 -11.40
C ALA A 369 -19.50 -9.16 -10.89
N LEU A 370 -20.52 -9.69 -11.55
CA LEU A 370 -21.13 -10.97 -11.20
C LEU A 370 -21.22 -11.84 -12.45
N ILE A 371 -20.69 -13.06 -12.35
CA ILE A 371 -20.82 -14.10 -13.38
C ILE A 371 -21.85 -15.11 -12.87
N VAL A 372 -22.88 -15.37 -13.68
CA VAL A 372 -24.01 -16.25 -13.35
C VAL A 372 -23.93 -17.51 -14.22
N ALA A 373 -24.08 -18.70 -13.61
CA ALA A 373 -24.03 -19.96 -14.33
C ALA A 373 -25.33 -20.24 -15.12
N ASP A 374 -26.47 -20.02 -14.46
CA ASP A 374 -27.80 -20.35 -15.02
C ASP A 374 -28.51 -19.08 -15.49
N PRO A 375 -28.81 -18.95 -16.80
CA PRO A 375 -29.55 -17.80 -17.32
C PRO A 375 -30.91 -17.57 -16.65
N SER A 376 -31.54 -18.59 -16.11
CA SER A 376 -32.82 -18.46 -15.42
C SER A 376 -32.71 -17.73 -14.08
N GLN A 377 -31.51 -17.65 -13.51
CA GLN A 377 -31.21 -16.95 -12.25
C GLN A 377 -30.75 -15.49 -12.46
N ARG A 378 -30.63 -15.05 -13.72
CA ARG A 378 -30.05 -13.72 -14.05
C ARG A 378 -30.79 -12.56 -13.37
N ASP A 379 -32.13 -12.56 -13.37
CA ASP A 379 -32.91 -11.46 -12.79
C ASP A 379 -32.78 -11.42 -11.25
N ALA A 380 -32.72 -12.59 -10.60
CA ALA A 380 -32.47 -12.69 -9.17
C ALA A 380 -31.04 -12.23 -8.84
N ALA A 381 -30.04 -12.66 -9.61
CA ALA A 381 -28.65 -12.26 -9.48
C ALA A 381 -28.47 -10.75 -9.65
N LEU A 382 -29.23 -10.11 -10.54
CA LEU A 382 -29.21 -8.67 -10.73
C LEU A 382 -29.77 -7.91 -9.52
N GLN A 383 -30.84 -8.43 -8.90
CA GLN A 383 -31.37 -7.86 -7.65
C GLN A 383 -30.33 -7.98 -6.52
N ASP A 384 -29.69 -9.14 -6.37
CA ASP A 384 -28.63 -9.37 -5.39
C ASP A 384 -27.43 -8.43 -5.63
N TYR A 385 -27.05 -8.24 -6.90
CA TYR A 385 -25.98 -7.33 -7.29
C TYR A 385 -26.24 -5.89 -6.84
N HIS A 386 -27.44 -5.37 -7.11
CA HIS A 386 -27.82 -4.01 -6.69
C HIS A 386 -27.95 -3.90 -5.17
N GLU A 387 -28.44 -4.93 -4.50
CA GLU A 387 -28.50 -4.95 -3.03
C GLU A 387 -27.12 -4.87 -2.41
N ILE A 388 -26.15 -5.62 -2.89
CA ILE A 388 -24.77 -5.58 -2.39
C ILE A 388 -24.14 -4.21 -2.65
N LEU A 389 -24.36 -3.60 -3.82
CA LEU A 389 -23.88 -2.24 -4.09
C LEU A 389 -24.47 -1.22 -3.09
N ARG A 390 -25.76 -1.31 -2.80
CA ARG A 390 -26.45 -0.47 -1.81
C ARG A 390 -25.82 -0.63 -0.42
N GLN A 391 -25.58 -1.86 0.00
CA GLN A 391 -24.97 -2.16 1.30
C GLN A 391 -23.52 -1.68 1.40
N PHE A 392 -22.73 -1.73 0.34
CA PHE A 392 -21.42 -1.12 0.33
C PHE A 392 -21.49 0.38 0.64
N VAL A 393 -22.46 1.10 0.05
CA VAL A 393 -22.66 2.53 0.34
C VAL A 393 -23.05 2.73 1.82
N GLU A 394 -23.90 1.89 2.40
CA GLU A 394 -24.24 1.93 3.82
C GLU A 394 -23.03 1.65 4.72
N CYS A 395 -22.10 0.82 4.29
CA CYS A 395 -20.82 0.59 4.96
C CYS A 395 -19.85 1.78 4.83
N GLY A 396 -20.24 2.89 4.19
CA GLY A 396 -19.44 4.12 4.10
C GLY A 396 -18.54 4.21 2.87
N TYR A 397 -18.65 3.28 1.93
CA TYR A 397 -18.00 3.41 0.63
C TYR A 397 -18.67 4.50 -0.20
N ARG A 398 -17.90 5.22 -1.00
CA ARG A 398 -18.37 6.36 -1.77
C ARG A 398 -18.34 6.07 -3.26
N ARG A 399 -19.35 6.50 -3.98
CA ARG A 399 -19.32 6.51 -5.45
C ARG A 399 -18.62 7.79 -5.89
N PHE A 400 -17.46 7.66 -6.48
CA PHE A 400 -16.70 8.79 -7.04
C PHE A 400 -16.96 8.96 -8.53
N ASP A 401 -17.12 7.85 -9.25
CA ASP A 401 -17.42 7.86 -10.67
C ASP A 401 -18.93 7.99 -10.91
N PRO A 402 -19.36 8.60 -12.01
CA PRO A 402 -20.75 8.54 -12.42
C PRO A 402 -21.18 7.07 -12.59
N PRO A 403 -22.47 6.76 -12.37
CA PRO A 403 -22.97 5.43 -12.66
C PRO A 403 -22.71 5.11 -14.14
N PRO A 404 -22.41 3.84 -14.50
CA PRO A 404 -22.29 3.44 -15.89
C PRO A 404 -23.62 3.68 -16.62
N ASP A 405 -23.57 3.90 -17.93
CA ASP A 405 -24.74 4.11 -18.78
C ASP A 405 -25.74 2.95 -18.68
N ASP A 406 -25.22 1.73 -18.56
CA ASP A 406 -25.98 0.52 -18.21
C ASP A 406 -25.54 -0.02 -16.84
N PRO A 407 -26.29 0.28 -15.76
CA PRO A 407 -25.96 -0.15 -14.41
C PRO A 407 -26.06 -1.69 -14.23
N ASP A 408 -26.75 -2.38 -15.12
CA ASP A 408 -26.96 -3.83 -15.09
C ASP A 408 -25.84 -4.58 -15.82
N PHE A 409 -25.05 -3.86 -16.62
CA PHE A 409 -23.96 -4.42 -17.43
C PHE A 409 -22.99 -5.33 -16.64
N PRO A 410 -22.57 -5.01 -15.41
CA PRO A 410 -21.62 -5.86 -14.69
C PRO A 410 -22.18 -7.18 -14.18
N CYS A 411 -23.51 -7.43 -14.30
CA CYS A 411 -24.16 -8.69 -13.93
C CYS A 411 -24.61 -9.43 -15.19
N ALA A 412 -23.98 -10.56 -15.50
CA ALA A 412 -24.28 -11.31 -16.72
C ALA A 412 -24.00 -12.81 -16.55
N THR A 413 -24.56 -13.62 -17.43
CA THR A 413 -24.25 -15.04 -17.51
C THR A 413 -22.82 -15.27 -18.03
N LEU A 414 -22.28 -16.47 -17.80
CA LEU A 414 -20.97 -16.83 -18.32
C LEU A 414 -20.89 -16.68 -19.85
N ASP A 415 -21.92 -17.14 -20.57
CA ASP A 415 -21.97 -17.05 -22.03
C ASP A 415 -22.02 -15.58 -22.49
N GLU A 416 -22.84 -14.73 -21.86
CA GLU A 416 -22.87 -13.29 -22.15
C GLU A 416 -21.52 -12.62 -21.90
N TRP A 417 -20.81 -13.00 -20.81
CA TRP A 417 -19.46 -12.51 -20.56
C TRP A 417 -18.48 -12.95 -21.64
N ILE A 418 -18.53 -14.21 -22.06
CA ILE A 418 -17.69 -14.73 -23.15
C ILE A 418 -17.95 -13.95 -24.44
N GLU A 419 -19.23 -13.77 -24.83
CA GLU A 419 -19.62 -12.99 -26.02
C GLU A 419 -19.11 -11.54 -25.96
N ARG A 420 -19.20 -10.88 -24.80
CA ARG A 420 -18.70 -9.52 -24.60
C ARG A 420 -17.18 -9.44 -24.84
N PHE A 421 -16.41 -10.33 -24.21
CA PHE A 421 -14.96 -10.37 -24.38
C PHE A 421 -14.57 -10.72 -25.84
N GLN A 422 -15.28 -11.63 -26.48
CA GLN A 422 -15.10 -11.94 -27.91
C GLN A 422 -15.38 -10.69 -28.76
N GLY A 423 -16.48 -9.98 -28.49
CA GLY A 423 -16.79 -8.74 -29.19
C GLY A 423 -15.71 -7.68 -29.04
N TRP A 424 -15.15 -7.47 -27.83
CA TRP A 424 -14.07 -6.53 -27.60
C TRP A 424 -12.76 -6.93 -28.29
N VAL A 425 -12.43 -8.22 -28.31
CA VAL A 425 -11.18 -8.71 -28.90
C VAL A 425 -11.26 -8.73 -30.43
N GLN A 426 -12.38 -9.17 -30.99
CA GLN A 426 -12.55 -9.31 -32.45
C GLN A 426 -12.88 -8.00 -33.17
N ASN A 427 -13.57 -7.06 -32.49
CA ASN A 427 -13.98 -5.79 -33.05
C ASN A 427 -13.61 -4.62 -32.11
N PRO A 428 -12.33 -4.32 -31.91
CA PRO A 428 -11.89 -3.32 -30.95
C PRO A 428 -12.17 -1.90 -31.45
N ILE A 429 -13.34 -1.36 -31.07
CA ILE A 429 -13.68 0.05 -31.29
C ILE A 429 -13.16 0.84 -30.08
N LEU A 430 -12.34 1.85 -30.30
CA LEU A 430 -11.60 2.59 -29.27
C LEU A 430 -12.47 3.02 -28.07
N ASN A 431 -13.67 3.57 -28.29
CA ASN A 431 -14.55 3.98 -27.19
C ASN A 431 -15.03 2.77 -26.36
N MET A 432 -15.40 1.66 -26.99
CA MET A 432 -15.82 0.43 -26.28
C MET A 432 -14.67 -0.21 -25.51
N VAL A 433 -13.44 -0.10 -26.02
CA VAL A 433 -12.24 -0.59 -25.36
C VAL A 433 -11.96 0.19 -24.08
N TYR A 434 -12.23 1.50 -24.05
CA TYR A 434 -12.10 2.32 -22.84
C TYR A 434 -13.00 1.82 -21.73
N ASP A 435 -14.27 1.58 -22.03
CA ASP A 435 -15.26 1.10 -21.06
C ASP A 435 -14.99 -0.35 -20.64
N ALA A 436 -14.39 -1.16 -21.52
CA ALA A 436 -14.02 -2.55 -21.26
C ALA A 436 -12.77 -2.72 -20.38
N ARG A 437 -11.88 -1.72 -20.30
CA ARG A 437 -10.59 -1.81 -19.57
C ARG A 437 -10.71 -2.35 -18.14
N PRO A 438 -11.64 -1.91 -17.29
CA PRO A 438 -11.77 -2.42 -15.94
C PRO A 438 -12.06 -3.93 -15.88
N PHE A 439 -12.73 -4.48 -16.90
CA PHE A 439 -13.09 -5.89 -16.94
C PHE A 439 -11.91 -6.80 -17.30
N PHE A 440 -10.87 -6.29 -17.98
CA PHE A 440 -9.59 -7.00 -18.14
C PHE A 440 -8.77 -7.09 -16.85
N ASP A 441 -9.24 -6.48 -15.76
CA ASP A 441 -8.69 -6.63 -14.41
C ASP A 441 -9.58 -7.49 -13.51
N LEU A 442 -10.56 -8.21 -14.09
CA LEU A 442 -11.52 -9.05 -13.38
C LEU A 442 -10.82 -10.11 -12.55
N ALA A 443 -11.08 -10.14 -11.25
CA ALA A 443 -10.51 -11.08 -10.30
C ALA A 443 -11.60 -11.68 -9.39
N PRO A 444 -11.63 -13.01 -9.19
CA PRO A 444 -12.66 -13.66 -8.39
C PRO A 444 -12.48 -13.35 -6.90
N VAL A 445 -13.58 -13.20 -6.18
CA VAL A 445 -13.60 -12.89 -4.74
C VAL A 445 -14.33 -13.97 -3.95
N HIS A 446 -15.51 -14.39 -4.42
CA HIS A 446 -16.35 -15.33 -3.69
C HIS A 446 -17.32 -16.08 -4.60
N GLY A 447 -17.73 -17.28 -4.19
CA GLY A 447 -18.66 -18.14 -4.89
C GLY A 447 -17.98 -19.16 -5.80
N ASP A 448 -18.62 -19.50 -6.92
CA ASP A 448 -18.13 -20.50 -7.87
C ASP A 448 -17.02 -19.95 -8.77
N CYS A 449 -15.79 -20.03 -8.28
CA CYS A 449 -14.61 -19.53 -9.02
C CYS A 449 -14.33 -20.30 -10.32
N GLU A 450 -14.95 -21.47 -10.54
CA GLU A 450 -14.78 -22.21 -11.79
C GLU A 450 -15.40 -21.45 -12.98
N LEU A 451 -16.46 -20.68 -12.76
CA LEU A 451 -17.03 -19.78 -13.78
C LEU A 451 -16.00 -18.75 -14.26
N TRP A 452 -15.25 -18.17 -13.32
CA TRP A 452 -14.17 -17.24 -13.66
C TRP A 452 -13.02 -17.95 -14.40
N ASN A 453 -12.64 -19.17 -14.00
CA ASN A 453 -11.60 -19.95 -14.67
C ASN A 453 -11.97 -20.21 -16.14
N GLN A 454 -13.23 -20.58 -16.40
CA GLN A 454 -13.75 -20.82 -17.76
C GLN A 454 -13.71 -19.53 -18.59
N LEU A 455 -14.18 -18.40 -18.02
CA LEU A 455 -14.11 -17.11 -18.68
C LEU A 455 -12.66 -16.73 -19.00
N ALA A 456 -11.74 -16.84 -18.03
CA ALA A 456 -10.33 -16.51 -18.21
C ALA A 456 -9.63 -17.40 -19.26
N ALA A 457 -10.02 -18.67 -19.34
CA ALA A 457 -9.53 -19.59 -20.37
C ALA A 457 -10.02 -19.20 -21.77
N SER A 458 -11.32 -18.85 -21.88
CA SER A 458 -11.90 -18.36 -23.14
C SER A 458 -11.23 -17.09 -23.63
N VAL A 459 -11.11 -16.07 -22.77
CA VAL A 459 -10.44 -14.78 -23.10
C VAL A 459 -9.00 -15.00 -23.52
N ARG A 460 -8.27 -15.89 -22.85
CA ARG A 460 -6.91 -16.24 -23.23
C ARG A 460 -6.84 -16.89 -24.62
N GLY A 461 -7.80 -17.78 -24.93
CA GLY A 461 -7.92 -18.43 -26.23
C GLY A 461 -8.15 -17.42 -27.36
N GLU A 462 -9.09 -16.50 -27.18
CA GLU A 462 -9.41 -15.44 -28.15
C GLU A 462 -8.21 -14.55 -28.44
N ILE A 463 -7.52 -14.06 -27.40
CA ILE A 463 -6.34 -13.21 -27.54
C ILE A 463 -5.17 -13.97 -28.20
N ALA A 464 -5.02 -15.26 -27.93
CA ALA A 464 -3.99 -16.09 -28.57
C ALA A 464 -4.28 -16.35 -30.06
N ALA A 465 -5.57 -16.43 -30.42
CA ALA A 465 -5.98 -16.65 -31.79
C ALA A 465 -5.79 -15.43 -32.70
N ASP A 466 -6.04 -14.22 -32.15
CA ASP A 466 -5.83 -12.94 -32.85
C ASP A 466 -5.13 -11.92 -31.95
N LYS A 467 -3.88 -11.63 -32.29
CA LYS A 467 -3.05 -10.65 -31.56
C LYS A 467 -3.30 -9.21 -31.98
N SER A 468 -4.15 -8.95 -32.96
CA SER A 468 -4.49 -7.59 -33.43
C SER A 468 -5.01 -6.71 -32.30
N PHE A 469 -5.80 -7.28 -31.38
CA PHE A 469 -6.30 -6.60 -30.20
C PHE A 469 -5.18 -6.04 -29.32
N ILE A 470 -4.13 -6.85 -29.05
CA ILE A 470 -2.96 -6.40 -28.28
C ILE A 470 -2.26 -5.23 -28.97
N HIS A 471 -2.13 -5.27 -30.31
CA HIS A 471 -1.51 -4.18 -31.06
C HIS A 471 -2.31 -2.87 -30.98
N ILE A 472 -3.65 -2.96 -31.02
CA ILE A 472 -4.52 -1.80 -30.88
C ILE A 472 -4.40 -1.20 -29.47
N LEU A 473 -4.43 -2.05 -28.43
CA LEU A 473 -4.22 -1.58 -27.06
C LEU A 473 -2.85 -0.96 -26.85
N ALA A 474 -1.80 -1.56 -27.42
CA ALA A 474 -0.44 -1.03 -27.34
C ALA A 474 -0.33 0.35 -28.00
N HIS A 475 -1.00 0.55 -29.14
CA HIS A 475 -1.06 1.86 -29.80
C HIS A 475 -1.85 2.87 -28.96
N ASP A 476 -2.95 2.44 -28.35
CA ASP A 476 -3.78 3.31 -27.50
C ASP A 476 -3.02 3.79 -26.25
N CYS A 477 -2.13 2.98 -25.66
CA CYS A 477 -1.29 3.43 -24.56
C CYS A 477 -0.46 4.69 -24.89
N LEU A 478 -0.15 4.91 -26.16
CA LEU A 478 0.64 6.06 -26.62
C LEU A 478 -0.16 7.37 -26.64
N ASN A 479 -1.47 7.33 -26.45
CA ASN A 479 -2.32 8.52 -26.38
C ASN A 479 -2.32 9.20 -24.99
N SER A 480 -1.69 8.57 -24.01
CA SER A 480 -1.61 9.07 -22.63
C SER A 480 -0.19 9.54 -22.34
N PHE A 481 -0.01 10.85 -22.17
CA PHE A 481 1.30 11.44 -21.86
C PHE A 481 1.31 12.07 -20.47
N PRO A 482 2.37 11.80 -19.65
CA PRO A 482 2.59 12.58 -18.45
C PRO A 482 2.97 14.02 -18.83
N PRO A 483 2.57 15.03 -18.06
CA PRO A 483 2.89 16.43 -18.33
C PRO A 483 4.40 16.65 -18.08
N ILE A 484 5.16 16.72 -19.16
CA ILE A 484 6.61 16.96 -19.12
C ILE A 484 6.91 18.38 -18.62
N ALA A 485 5.97 19.30 -18.78
CA ALA A 485 6.06 20.69 -18.32
C ALA A 485 5.95 20.88 -16.80
N PHE A 486 5.89 19.80 -16.01
CA PHE A 486 6.06 19.82 -14.53
C PHE A 486 7.46 20.32 -14.10
N LEU A 487 8.17 20.98 -15.03
CA LEU A 487 9.57 21.40 -14.89
C LEU A 487 9.76 22.71 -14.13
N GLN A 488 8.70 23.50 -13.97
CA GLN A 488 8.70 24.74 -13.20
C GLN A 488 7.71 24.60 -12.03
N ASP A 489 7.70 25.52 -11.10
CA ASP A 489 6.88 25.45 -9.87
C ASP A 489 5.35 25.34 -10.10
N TYR A 490 4.91 25.26 -11.34
CA TYR A 490 3.51 25.25 -11.74
C TYR A 490 3.23 24.13 -12.74
N VAL A 491 2.08 23.47 -12.61
CA VAL A 491 1.50 22.64 -13.65
C VAL A 491 0.81 23.56 -14.64
N VAL A 492 1.27 23.58 -15.87
CA VAL A 492 0.64 24.34 -16.95
C VAL A 492 -0.03 23.37 -17.94
N ASP A 493 -1.15 23.78 -18.50
CA ASP A 493 -1.80 23.06 -19.60
C ASP A 493 -1.06 23.27 -20.93
N GLU A 494 -1.58 22.67 -22.02
CA GLU A 494 -1.02 22.81 -23.37
C GLU A 494 -0.98 24.27 -23.86
N THR A 495 -1.77 25.17 -23.24
CA THR A 495 -1.82 26.60 -23.55
C THR A 495 -0.88 27.43 -22.68
N GLY A 496 -0.21 26.82 -21.70
CA GLY A 496 0.66 27.49 -20.74
C GLY A 496 -0.10 28.10 -19.55
N ALA A 497 -1.41 27.83 -19.39
CA ALA A 497 -2.19 28.27 -18.24
C ALA A 497 -1.86 27.43 -17.00
N GLN A 498 -1.82 28.09 -15.84
CA GLN A 498 -1.57 27.45 -14.56
C GLN A 498 -2.78 26.59 -14.15
N LEU A 499 -2.55 25.29 -13.91
CA LEU A 499 -3.59 24.37 -13.43
C LEU A 499 -3.65 24.36 -11.91
N GLU A 500 -4.83 24.49 -11.35
CA GLU A 500 -5.08 24.34 -9.91
C GLU A 500 -4.98 22.90 -9.45
N THR A 501 -5.25 21.93 -10.34
CA THR A 501 -5.19 20.49 -10.07
C THR A 501 -4.49 19.74 -11.20
N PHE A 502 -3.84 18.65 -10.84
CA PHE A 502 -3.17 17.74 -11.76
C PHE A 502 -3.94 16.42 -11.84
N GLN A 503 -4.25 15.96 -13.05
CA GLN A 503 -4.94 14.69 -13.31
C GLN A 503 -4.00 13.50 -13.15
N LEU A 504 -3.70 13.15 -11.88
CA LEU A 504 -2.73 12.11 -11.53
C LEU A 504 -3.09 10.75 -12.14
N GLU A 505 -4.35 10.38 -12.07
CA GLU A 505 -4.83 9.11 -12.57
C GLU A 505 -4.65 9.00 -14.08
N ARG A 506 -5.16 9.97 -14.84
CA ARG A 506 -5.11 9.97 -16.29
C ARG A 506 -3.67 10.09 -16.83
N SER A 507 -2.87 10.95 -16.20
CA SER A 507 -1.55 11.30 -16.73
C SER A 507 -0.41 10.43 -16.23
N ALA A 508 -0.60 9.67 -15.14
CA ALA A 508 0.44 8.84 -14.56
C ALA A 508 0.00 7.40 -14.30
N LEU A 509 -1.18 7.19 -13.68
CA LEU A 509 -1.61 5.84 -13.34
C LEU A 509 -2.03 5.04 -14.59
N TRP A 510 -2.87 5.61 -15.45
CA TRP A 510 -3.36 4.91 -16.65
C TRP A 510 -2.23 4.43 -17.57
N PRO A 511 -1.22 5.24 -17.93
CA PRO A 511 -0.11 4.75 -18.75
C PRO A 511 0.59 3.52 -18.17
N LEU A 512 0.82 3.51 -16.83
CA LEU A 512 1.45 2.38 -16.15
C LEU A 512 0.57 1.12 -16.18
N VAL A 513 -0.72 1.29 -15.88
CA VAL A 513 -1.69 0.18 -15.83
C VAL A 513 -1.93 -0.39 -17.22
N ASP A 514 -2.13 0.47 -18.23
CA ASP A 514 -2.46 0.04 -19.59
C ASP A 514 -1.28 -0.67 -20.25
N VAL A 515 -0.07 -0.14 -20.12
CA VAL A 515 1.14 -0.83 -20.62
C VAL A 515 1.32 -2.17 -19.92
N ALA A 516 1.18 -2.22 -18.59
CA ALA A 516 1.28 -3.49 -17.85
C ALA A 516 0.21 -4.50 -18.33
N ARG A 517 -1.01 -4.04 -18.62
CA ARG A 517 -2.10 -4.87 -19.16
C ARG A 517 -1.75 -5.46 -20.51
N VAL A 518 -1.23 -4.64 -21.43
CA VAL A 518 -0.75 -5.10 -22.75
C VAL A 518 0.34 -6.16 -22.60
N LEU A 519 1.33 -5.91 -21.74
CA LEU A 519 2.42 -6.86 -21.49
C LEU A 519 1.93 -8.16 -20.84
N GLY A 520 0.97 -8.06 -19.91
CA GLY A 520 0.34 -9.22 -19.29
C GLY A 520 -0.42 -10.08 -20.30
N MET A 521 -1.18 -9.46 -21.20
CA MET A 521 -1.88 -10.14 -22.29
C MET A 521 -0.91 -10.81 -23.25
N ALA A 522 0.15 -10.09 -23.68
CA ALA A 522 1.20 -10.62 -24.53
C ALA A 522 1.89 -11.85 -23.91
N ALA A 523 2.02 -11.87 -22.59
CA ALA A 523 2.58 -12.99 -21.86
C ALA A 523 1.58 -14.11 -21.51
N GLY A 524 0.32 -14.03 -21.99
CA GLY A 524 -0.73 -15.05 -21.78
C GLY A 524 -1.47 -14.95 -20.45
N GLN A 525 -1.39 -13.81 -19.75
CA GLN A 525 -2.15 -13.52 -18.52
C GLN A 525 -3.10 -12.31 -18.73
N PRO A 526 -4.24 -12.51 -19.40
CA PRO A 526 -5.15 -11.41 -19.70
C PRO A 526 -5.94 -10.90 -18.49
N LEU A 527 -6.23 -11.77 -17.52
CA LEU A 527 -7.07 -11.46 -16.35
C LEU A 527 -6.36 -11.76 -15.01
N GLY A 528 -6.86 -11.20 -13.93
CA GLY A 528 -6.57 -11.63 -12.56
C GLY A 528 -5.19 -11.26 -12.00
N SER A 529 -4.46 -10.30 -12.61
CA SER A 529 -3.11 -9.92 -12.16
C SER A 529 -3.02 -8.43 -11.80
N SER A 530 -2.23 -8.11 -10.76
CA SER A 530 -1.88 -6.73 -10.44
C SER A 530 -0.93 -6.13 -11.48
N THR A 531 -0.84 -4.80 -11.52
CA THR A 531 0.09 -4.08 -12.41
C THR A 531 1.54 -4.50 -12.15
N ALA A 532 1.94 -4.63 -10.88
CA ALA A 532 3.29 -5.06 -10.51
C ALA A 532 3.58 -6.50 -10.94
N GLN A 533 2.63 -7.43 -10.82
CA GLN A 533 2.76 -8.81 -11.29
C GLN A 533 2.93 -8.88 -12.80
N ARG A 534 2.21 -8.05 -13.56
CA ARG A 534 2.34 -7.95 -15.01
C ARG A 534 3.73 -7.43 -15.44
N PHE A 535 4.28 -6.42 -14.74
CA PHE A 535 5.65 -5.98 -14.97
C PHE A 535 6.69 -7.05 -14.61
N ALA A 536 6.49 -7.77 -13.50
CA ALA A 536 7.37 -8.88 -13.13
C ALA A 536 7.36 -10.01 -14.18
N LEU A 537 6.19 -10.28 -14.76
CA LEU A 537 6.06 -11.24 -15.86
C LEU A 537 6.77 -10.74 -17.12
N ALA A 538 6.61 -9.46 -17.46
CA ALA A 538 7.32 -8.83 -18.57
C ALA A 538 8.85 -8.90 -18.38
N THR A 539 9.35 -8.67 -17.18
CA THR A 539 10.78 -8.82 -16.86
C THR A 539 11.30 -10.23 -17.14
N ARG A 540 10.51 -11.26 -16.82
CA ARG A 540 10.90 -12.66 -17.12
C ARG A 540 10.93 -12.96 -18.63
N ARG A 541 10.06 -12.33 -19.40
CA ARG A 541 9.95 -12.52 -20.85
C ARG A 541 11.00 -11.70 -21.62
N LEU A 542 11.29 -10.49 -21.14
CA LEU A 542 12.15 -9.49 -21.74
C LEU A 542 13.23 -9.02 -20.75
N PRO A 543 14.16 -9.88 -20.32
CA PRO A 543 15.14 -9.56 -19.28
C PRO A 543 16.08 -8.41 -19.69
N GLN A 544 16.28 -8.19 -20.98
CA GLN A 544 17.07 -7.06 -21.51
C GLN A 544 16.44 -5.69 -21.20
N HIS A 545 15.13 -5.64 -20.87
CA HIS A 545 14.39 -4.43 -20.51
C HIS A 545 14.00 -4.37 -19.02
N GLU A 546 14.56 -5.22 -18.18
CA GLU A 546 14.28 -5.30 -16.74
C GLU A 546 14.27 -3.92 -16.06
N ARG A 547 15.25 -3.07 -16.40
CA ARG A 547 15.36 -1.74 -15.81
C ARG A 547 14.11 -0.89 -16.05
N ILE A 548 13.53 -0.92 -17.25
CA ILE A 548 12.33 -0.14 -17.60
C ILE A 548 11.15 -0.59 -16.75
N PHE A 549 10.93 -1.90 -16.61
CA PHE A 549 9.81 -2.46 -15.87
C PHE A 549 9.95 -2.28 -14.36
N ARG A 550 11.19 -2.33 -13.85
CA ARG A 550 11.47 -2.03 -12.44
C ARG A 550 11.19 -0.56 -12.13
N GLU A 551 11.72 0.38 -12.93
CA GLU A 551 11.46 1.82 -12.77
C GLU A 551 9.95 2.14 -12.90
N ALA A 552 9.21 1.44 -13.77
CA ALA A 552 7.76 1.56 -13.89
C ALA A 552 7.03 1.06 -12.64
N SER A 553 7.45 -0.07 -12.07
CA SER A 553 6.88 -0.60 -10.81
C SER A 553 7.15 0.31 -9.62
N GLU A 554 8.34 0.89 -9.52
CA GLU A 554 8.69 1.87 -8.49
C GLU A 554 7.85 3.15 -8.66
N THR A 555 7.67 3.61 -9.90
CA THR A 555 6.82 4.76 -10.21
C THR A 555 5.36 4.50 -9.87
N LEU A 556 4.84 3.29 -10.13
CA LEU A 556 3.50 2.90 -9.73
C LEU A 556 3.26 3.08 -8.22
N GLN A 557 4.23 2.67 -7.39
CA GLN A 557 4.12 2.84 -5.94
C GLN A 557 4.06 4.31 -5.54
N VAL A 558 4.86 5.17 -6.19
CA VAL A 558 4.82 6.62 -5.95
C VAL A 558 3.46 7.20 -6.33
N VAL A 559 2.93 6.83 -7.48
CA VAL A 559 1.62 7.32 -7.97
C VAL A 559 0.49 6.86 -7.05
N LEU A 560 0.45 5.58 -6.69
CA LEU A 560 -0.56 5.03 -5.76
C LEU A 560 -0.47 5.68 -4.37
N TYR A 561 0.75 5.97 -3.88
CA TYR A 561 0.95 6.68 -2.62
C TYR A 561 0.34 8.09 -2.65
N GLN A 562 0.61 8.85 -3.71
CA GLN A 562 0.07 10.20 -3.84
C GLN A 562 -1.46 10.19 -4.03
N GLN A 563 -1.99 9.23 -4.81
CA GLN A 563 -3.42 9.02 -4.97
C GLN A 563 -4.11 8.72 -3.64
N MET A 564 -3.57 7.75 -2.89
CA MET A 564 -4.07 7.37 -1.57
C MET A 564 -4.07 8.55 -0.61
N ARG A 565 -2.94 9.24 -0.49
CA ARG A 565 -2.77 10.38 0.42
C ARG A 565 -3.74 11.50 0.07
N SER A 566 -3.83 11.89 -1.21
CA SER A 566 -4.80 12.90 -1.66
C SER A 566 -6.23 12.46 -1.40
N GLY A 567 -6.60 11.25 -1.81
CA GLY A 567 -7.96 10.73 -1.68
C GLY A 567 -8.42 10.59 -0.23
N LEU A 568 -7.56 10.12 0.67
CA LEU A 568 -7.88 9.99 2.10
C LEU A 568 -8.02 11.35 2.79
N HIS A 569 -7.16 12.33 2.46
CA HIS A 569 -7.25 13.69 3.01
C HIS A 569 -8.47 14.46 2.52
N THR A 570 -8.75 14.39 1.22
CA THR A 570 -9.85 15.16 0.61
C THR A 570 -11.18 14.42 0.64
N GLY A 571 -11.18 13.14 0.97
CA GLY A 571 -12.36 12.28 0.88
C GLY A 571 -12.83 12.05 -0.56
N SER A 572 -11.90 12.06 -1.53
CA SER A 572 -12.12 11.87 -2.97
C SER A 572 -11.52 10.56 -3.48
N SER A 573 -11.56 10.33 -4.80
CA SER A 573 -10.85 9.23 -5.46
C SER A 573 -9.32 9.41 -5.44
N GLY A 574 -8.82 10.62 -5.19
CA GLY A 574 -7.41 10.96 -5.35
C GLY A 574 -6.93 11.04 -6.81
N ALA A 575 -7.86 10.97 -7.77
CA ALA A 575 -7.55 11.08 -9.20
C ALA A 575 -6.94 12.44 -9.55
N GLU A 576 -7.36 13.48 -8.82
CA GLU A 576 -6.86 14.84 -8.94
C GLU A 576 -5.92 15.15 -7.77
N LEU A 577 -4.79 15.74 -8.08
CA LEU A 577 -3.78 16.12 -7.11
C LEU A 577 -3.52 17.62 -7.18
N PRO A 578 -3.90 18.39 -6.15
CA PRO A 578 -3.53 19.79 -6.07
C PRO A 578 -2.00 19.93 -5.88
N PRO A 579 -1.27 20.61 -6.77
CA PRO A 579 0.18 20.77 -6.64
C PRO A 579 0.61 21.45 -5.33
N ALA A 580 -0.27 22.29 -4.76
CA ALA A 580 -0.04 22.96 -3.48
C ALA A 580 0.09 22.00 -2.30
N LEU A 581 -0.49 20.79 -2.38
CA LEU A 581 -0.38 19.75 -1.35
C LEU A 581 0.92 18.94 -1.44
N LEU A 582 1.68 19.11 -2.53
CA LEU A 582 2.93 18.39 -2.73
C LEU A 582 4.10 19.14 -2.09
N SER A 583 4.87 18.43 -1.27
CA SER A 583 6.19 18.90 -0.85
C SER A 583 7.12 19.01 -2.08
N ARG A 584 8.21 19.75 -1.96
CA ARG A 584 9.25 19.78 -3.02
C ARG A 584 9.79 18.38 -3.32
N HIS A 585 9.97 17.57 -2.30
CA HIS A 585 10.41 16.18 -2.45
C HIS A 585 9.41 15.37 -3.26
N ASP A 586 8.12 15.41 -2.90
CA ASP A 586 7.06 14.70 -3.65
C ASP A 586 7.04 15.11 -5.13
N ARG A 587 7.23 16.41 -5.41
CA ARG A 587 7.30 16.93 -6.79
C ARG A 587 8.50 16.37 -7.54
N GLN A 588 9.69 16.29 -6.91
CA GLN A 588 10.89 15.72 -7.53
C GLN A 588 10.75 14.23 -7.80
N VAL A 589 10.18 13.49 -6.84
CA VAL A 589 9.93 12.05 -6.98
C VAL A 589 8.92 11.79 -8.09
N LEU A 590 7.81 12.53 -8.15
CA LEU A 590 6.83 12.45 -9.24
C LEU A 590 7.45 12.79 -10.59
N LYS A 591 8.27 13.85 -10.65
CA LYS A 591 8.99 14.23 -11.88
C LYS A 591 9.94 13.13 -12.38
N SER A 592 10.64 12.46 -11.46
CA SER A 592 11.45 11.29 -11.80
C SER A 592 10.57 10.16 -12.33
N GLY A 593 9.43 9.91 -11.68
CA GLY A 593 8.43 8.93 -12.12
C GLY A 593 7.89 9.23 -13.52
N PHE A 594 7.57 10.49 -13.84
CA PHE A 594 7.10 10.87 -15.19
C PHE A 594 8.15 10.57 -16.27
N ARG A 595 9.44 10.77 -15.98
CA ARG A 595 10.50 10.37 -16.91
C ARG A 595 10.54 8.85 -17.11
N SER A 596 10.25 8.07 -16.08
CA SER A 596 10.16 6.62 -16.20
C SER A 596 8.94 6.19 -17.02
N ILE A 597 7.80 6.89 -16.88
CA ILE A 597 6.62 6.67 -17.74
C ILE A 597 6.94 7.00 -19.20
N VAL A 598 7.63 8.10 -19.48
CA VAL A 598 8.04 8.44 -20.85
C VAL A 598 8.90 7.34 -21.44
N ARG A 599 9.92 6.86 -20.71
CA ARG A 599 10.76 5.73 -21.17
C ARG A 599 9.95 4.45 -21.43
N LEU A 600 8.94 4.18 -20.60
CA LEU A 600 8.04 3.06 -20.78
C LEU A 600 7.19 3.20 -22.06
N LEU A 601 6.69 4.43 -22.34
CA LEU A 601 5.94 4.73 -23.56
C LEU A 601 6.84 4.70 -24.80
N ASP A 602 8.09 5.18 -24.73
CA ASP A 602 9.09 5.07 -25.79
C ASP A 602 9.40 3.60 -26.11
N PHE A 603 9.49 2.74 -25.08
CA PHE A 603 9.62 1.30 -25.26
C PHE A 603 8.42 0.71 -26.02
N MET A 604 7.19 1.14 -25.69
CA MET A 604 5.99 0.71 -26.42
C MET A 604 5.99 1.22 -27.87
N ALA A 605 6.36 2.48 -28.09
CA ALA A 605 6.46 3.07 -29.43
C ALA A 605 7.54 2.39 -30.30
N GLY A 606 8.64 1.94 -29.70
CA GLY A 606 9.70 1.20 -30.36
C GLY A 606 9.36 -0.24 -30.74
N GLU A 607 8.13 -0.70 -30.42
CA GLU A 607 7.61 -2.05 -30.73
C GLU A 607 8.44 -3.24 -30.18
N GLN A 608 9.41 -2.97 -29.29
CA GLN A 608 10.27 -3.99 -28.66
C GLN A 608 9.48 -4.97 -27.78
N TRP A 609 8.31 -4.55 -27.30
CA TRP A 609 7.38 -5.38 -26.54
C TRP A 609 6.81 -6.56 -27.36
N ARG A 610 6.88 -6.51 -28.71
CA ARG A 610 6.43 -7.59 -29.60
C ARG A 610 7.22 -8.89 -29.41
N GLU A 611 8.45 -8.79 -28.91
CA GLU A 611 9.26 -9.97 -28.58
C GLU A 611 8.64 -10.78 -27.40
N ALA A 612 7.69 -10.20 -26.64
CA ALA A 612 6.95 -10.90 -25.59
C ALA A 612 5.77 -11.73 -26.11
N LEU A 613 5.32 -11.48 -27.36
CA LEU A 613 4.25 -12.23 -28.01
C LEU A 613 4.75 -13.60 -28.47
#